data_4c1a7a80a0bebcc422ba9067e284ca9a
#
_entry.id   4c1a7a80a0bebcc422ba9067e284ca9a
#
_cell.length_a   1.000
_cell.length_b   1.000
_cell.length_c   1.000
_cell.angle_alpha   90.00
_cell.angle_beta   90.00
_cell.angle_gamma   90.00
#
_symmetry.space_group_name_H-M   'P 1'
#
loop_
_entity.id
_entity.type
_entity.pdbx_description
1 polymer ?
#
loop_
_entity_poly.entity_id
_entity_poly.type
_entity_poly.pdbx_seq_one_letter_code
_entity_poly.pdbx_strand_id
1 'polypeptide(L)'
;MEISIEVWGDFACFTPPYAKVERLTYPFPTPSACRGILSAIYSKPVEFYWQIRRIEILNPIQYISFKRNEVKTRVSNKIIYTDEERTQRQTVALKNVRYRITATICPRQEFTGREQQLYDQAYRRIRNGKCYYQPSLGLREFVAYFEESDGVREAADINMDVGLMVYDIFDLHDYEVRKKAKSQLSLFHAVAEHGV
;
A
#
# COMPACT_ATOMS: atom_id res chain seq x y z
N MET A 1 -2.12 -10.08 -18.43
CA MET A 1 -1.95 -8.66 -18.80
C MET A 1 -1.50 -7.90 -17.58
N GLU A 2 -0.52 -7.04 -17.72
CA GLU A 2 0.04 -6.23 -16.63
C GLU A 2 -0.44 -4.79 -16.74
N ILE A 3 -0.63 -4.17 -15.59
CA ILE A 3 -0.91 -2.75 -15.43
C ILE A 3 0.23 -2.16 -14.64
N SER A 4 0.78 -1.05 -15.13
CA SER A 4 1.79 -0.29 -14.42
C SER A 4 1.25 1.12 -14.13
N ILE A 5 1.34 1.51 -12.87
CA ILE A 5 0.98 2.85 -12.42
C ILE A 5 2.16 3.50 -11.71
N GLU A 6 2.27 4.81 -11.79
CA GLU A 6 3.11 5.57 -10.87
C GLU A 6 2.26 6.13 -9.74
N VAL A 7 2.78 6.03 -8.53
CA VAL A 7 2.15 6.58 -7.33
C VAL A 7 3.14 7.43 -6.56
N TRP A 8 2.69 8.58 -6.05
CA TRP A 8 3.57 9.50 -5.31
C TRP A 8 2.81 10.25 -4.23
N GLY A 9 3.57 10.87 -3.35
CA GLY A 9 3.04 11.74 -2.29
C GLY A 9 4.15 12.35 -1.45
N ASP A 10 3.77 13.34 -0.66
CA ASP A 10 4.71 14.05 0.19
C ASP A 10 5.29 13.17 1.29
N PHE A 11 4.45 12.27 1.84
CA PHE A 11 4.83 11.36 2.92
C PHE A 11 4.30 9.94 2.70
N ALA A 12 5.04 8.96 3.24
CA ALA A 12 4.60 7.57 3.31
C ALA A 12 5.03 6.93 4.63
N CYS A 13 4.22 5.98 5.13
CA CYS A 13 4.61 5.19 6.29
C CYS A 13 4.04 3.77 6.17
N PHE A 14 4.90 2.83 5.81
CA PHE A 14 4.57 1.41 5.65
C PHE A 14 4.96 0.67 6.93
N THR A 15 4.10 0.74 7.93
CA THR A 15 4.40 0.31 9.30
C THR A 15 4.57 -1.21 9.41
N PRO A 16 5.73 -1.71 9.90
CA PRO A 16 5.90 -3.12 10.24
C PRO A 16 4.93 -3.56 11.33
N PRO A 17 4.52 -4.84 11.38
CA PRO A 17 3.58 -5.35 12.38
C PRO A 17 4.03 -5.16 13.83
N TYR A 18 5.34 -5.15 14.08
CA TYR A 18 5.93 -4.97 15.41
C TYR A 18 6.05 -3.50 15.86
N ALA A 19 5.90 -2.55 14.93
CA ALA A 19 6.11 -1.10 15.18
C ALA A 19 4.79 -0.31 15.19
N LYS A 20 3.70 -0.89 15.74
CA LYS A 20 2.37 -0.26 15.71
C LYS A 20 2.21 0.90 16.71
N VAL A 21 2.99 0.90 17.76
CA VAL A 21 2.89 1.93 18.82
C VAL A 21 3.70 3.15 18.44
N GLU A 22 5.00 2.95 18.22
CA GLU A 22 5.89 3.93 17.59
C GLU A 22 5.89 3.63 16.09
N ARG A 23 5.35 4.53 15.28
CA ARG A 23 5.18 4.28 13.85
C ARG A 23 6.51 4.40 13.13
N LEU A 24 7.13 3.26 12.88
CA LEU A 24 8.28 3.14 12.00
C LEU A 24 7.81 2.74 10.60
N THR A 25 8.63 2.98 9.59
CA THR A 25 8.32 2.62 8.21
C THR A 25 9.36 1.67 7.63
N TYR A 26 8.92 0.74 6.81
CA TYR A 26 9.79 0.11 5.83
C TYR A 26 10.33 1.17 4.85
N PRO A 27 11.50 0.94 4.22
CA PRO A 27 12.12 1.91 3.30
C PRO A 27 11.33 2.10 1.98
N PHE A 28 10.46 1.17 1.64
CA PHE A 28 9.59 1.21 0.47
C PHE A 28 8.29 0.42 0.73
N PRO A 29 7.26 0.52 -0.14
CA PRO A 29 5.98 -0.11 0.11
C PRO A 29 6.07 -1.64 0.08
N THR A 30 5.30 -2.29 0.95
CA THR A 30 5.10 -3.73 0.90
C THR A 30 4.19 -4.11 -0.26
N PRO A 31 4.25 -5.35 -0.79
CA PRO A 31 3.29 -5.83 -1.78
C PRO A 31 1.83 -5.65 -1.32
N SER A 32 1.53 -5.89 -0.05
CA SER A 32 0.21 -5.64 0.54
C SER A 32 -0.22 -4.18 0.46
N ALA A 33 0.69 -3.22 0.72
CA ALA A 33 0.39 -1.79 0.60
C ALA A 33 0.12 -1.40 -0.86
N CYS A 34 0.92 -1.89 -1.80
CA CYS A 34 0.72 -1.68 -3.24
C CYS A 34 -0.63 -2.25 -3.71
N ARG A 35 -0.98 -3.45 -3.25
CA ARG A 35 -2.29 -4.06 -3.51
C ARG A 35 -3.43 -3.21 -2.93
N GLY A 36 -3.23 -2.63 -1.75
CA GLY A 36 -4.17 -1.71 -1.13
C GLY A 36 -4.42 -0.45 -1.97
N ILE A 37 -3.36 0.14 -2.53
CA ILE A 37 -3.44 1.31 -3.43
C ILE A 37 -4.25 0.95 -4.68
N LEU A 38 -3.91 -0.14 -5.36
CA LEU A 38 -4.65 -0.61 -6.55
C LEU A 38 -6.11 -0.93 -6.24
N SER A 39 -6.39 -1.54 -5.07
CA SER A 39 -7.74 -1.84 -4.63
C SER A 39 -8.57 -0.59 -4.32
N ALA A 40 -7.94 0.49 -3.88
CA ALA A 40 -8.60 1.79 -3.71
C ALA A 40 -9.05 2.38 -5.05
N ILE A 41 -8.29 2.14 -6.12
CA ILE A 41 -8.59 2.58 -7.49
C ILE A 41 -9.68 1.69 -8.10
N TYR A 42 -9.45 0.37 -8.09
CA TYR A 42 -10.37 -0.61 -8.64
C TYR A 42 -10.29 -1.94 -7.90
N SER A 43 -11.41 -2.38 -7.36
CA SER A 43 -11.52 -3.63 -6.63
C SER A 43 -12.87 -4.29 -6.87
N LYS A 44 -12.84 -5.59 -7.13
CA LYS A 44 -13.99 -6.48 -7.15
C LYS A 44 -13.56 -7.82 -6.53
N PRO A 45 -13.47 -7.89 -5.21
CA PRO A 45 -12.83 -9.02 -4.52
C PRO A 45 -13.51 -10.37 -4.78
N VAL A 46 -14.79 -10.36 -5.22
CA VAL A 46 -15.52 -11.54 -5.67
C VAL A 46 -15.01 -12.04 -7.02
N GLU A 47 -14.67 -11.11 -7.93
CA GLU A 47 -14.33 -11.43 -9.31
C GLU A 47 -12.83 -11.68 -9.50
N PHE A 48 -11.97 -10.91 -8.80
CA PHE A 48 -10.52 -10.99 -8.94
C PHE A 48 -9.76 -10.48 -7.70
N TYR A 49 -8.46 -10.71 -7.69
CA TYR A 49 -7.51 -10.02 -6.81
C TYR A 49 -6.33 -9.46 -7.60
N TRP A 50 -5.67 -8.44 -7.01
CA TRP A 50 -4.45 -7.86 -7.56
C TRP A 50 -3.24 -8.69 -7.12
N GLN A 51 -2.44 -9.14 -8.06
CA GLN A 51 -1.13 -9.75 -7.82
C GLN A 51 -0.05 -8.73 -8.16
N ILE A 52 0.70 -8.28 -7.18
CA ILE A 52 1.85 -7.41 -7.40
C ILE A 52 2.98 -8.23 -8.04
N ARG A 53 3.56 -7.69 -9.10
CA ARG A 53 4.65 -8.31 -9.85
C ARG A 53 5.97 -7.61 -9.62
N ARG A 54 5.95 -6.28 -9.57
CA ARG A 54 7.15 -5.45 -9.48
C ARG A 54 6.85 -4.16 -8.76
N ILE A 55 7.80 -3.70 -7.97
CA ILE A 55 7.79 -2.41 -7.30
C ILE A 55 9.11 -1.74 -7.63
N GLU A 56 9.07 -0.55 -8.21
CA GLU A 56 10.26 0.25 -8.54
C GLU A 56 10.24 1.52 -7.69
N ILE A 57 11.38 1.82 -7.10
CA ILE A 57 11.61 3.03 -6.30
C ILE A 57 12.12 4.09 -7.25
N LEU A 58 11.33 5.14 -7.51
CA LEU A 58 11.67 6.17 -8.51
C LEU A 58 12.33 7.40 -7.90
N ASN A 59 12.13 7.64 -6.61
CA ASN A 59 12.78 8.72 -5.88
C ASN A 59 13.72 8.18 -4.81
N PRO A 60 14.80 8.90 -4.47
CA PRO A 60 15.68 8.52 -3.37
C PRO A 60 14.93 8.36 -2.04
N ILE A 61 15.32 7.36 -1.25
CA ILE A 61 14.74 7.12 0.07
C ILE A 61 15.17 8.23 1.03
N GLN A 62 14.20 8.97 1.56
CA GLN A 62 14.44 10.03 2.54
C GLN A 62 13.50 9.86 3.72
N TYR A 63 14.07 9.93 4.93
CA TYR A 63 13.30 9.82 6.17
C TYR A 63 13.02 11.19 6.77
N ILE A 64 11.87 11.27 7.44
CA ILE A 64 11.49 12.39 8.29
C ILE A 64 10.93 11.84 9.60
N SER A 65 11.22 12.52 10.70
CA SER A 65 10.68 12.15 12.00
C SER A 65 9.89 13.32 12.58
N PHE A 66 8.72 13.02 13.13
CA PHE A 66 7.88 13.99 13.81
C PHE A 66 7.14 13.35 14.98
N LYS A 67 6.80 14.18 15.97
CA LYS A 67 6.01 13.78 17.13
C LYS A 67 4.55 14.18 16.93
N ARG A 68 3.65 13.32 17.34
CA ARG A 68 2.21 13.58 17.33
C ARG A 68 1.63 13.48 18.72
N ASN A 69 0.70 14.35 19.01
CA ASN A 69 -0.17 14.20 20.17
C ASN A 69 -1.35 13.31 19.79
N GLU A 70 -1.46 12.16 20.41
CA GLU A 70 -2.55 11.20 20.21
C GLU A 70 -3.36 11.07 21.51
N VAL A 71 -4.63 10.70 21.41
CA VAL A 71 -5.47 10.37 22.55
C VAL A 71 -5.40 8.86 22.77
N LYS A 72 -5.09 8.42 23.99
CA LYS A 72 -4.93 7.00 24.34
C LYS A 72 -6.25 6.24 24.29
N THR A 73 -7.32 6.91 24.74
CA THR A 73 -8.62 6.28 24.91
C THR A 73 -9.38 6.23 23.59
N ARG A 74 -9.95 5.06 23.27
CA ARG A 74 -10.80 4.90 22.09
C ARG A 74 -12.11 5.64 22.29
N VAL A 75 -12.63 6.23 21.21
CA VAL A 75 -13.94 6.87 21.19
C VAL A 75 -15.01 5.90 21.72
N SER A 76 -15.77 6.35 22.69
CA SER A 76 -16.90 5.65 23.31
C SER A 76 -18.00 6.65 23.63
N ASN A 77 -19.11 6.20 24.22
CA ASN A 77 -20.20 7.10 24.66
C ASN A 77 -19.84 7.95 25.91
N LYS A 78 -18.62 7.81 26.42
CA LYS A 78 -18.13 8.59 27.55
C LYS A 78 -17.40 9.84 27.05
N ILE A 79 -17.53 10.93 27.79
CA ILE A 79 -16.77 12.17 27.54
C ILE A 79 -15.29 11.87 27.78
N ILE A 80 -14.44 12.24 26.83
CA ILE A 80 -12.99 12.09 26.92
C ILE A 80 -12.39 13.49 27.01
N TYR A 81 -11.67 13.76 28.09
CA TYR A 81 -10.89 14.98 28.24
C TYR A 81 -9.54 14.80 27.58
N THR A 82 -9.38 15.38 26.40
CA THR A 82 -8.19 15.16 25.55
C THR A 82 -6.88 15.58 26.21
N ASP A 83 -6.93 16.55 27.11
CA ASP A 83 -5.74 17.03 27.83
C ASP A 83 -5.21 16.02 28.85
N GLU A 84 -6.09 15.22 29.45
CA GLU A 84 -5.72 14.16 30.42
C GLU A 84 -5.29 12.87 29.73
N GLU A 85 -5.85 12.59 28.55
CA GLU A 85 -5.60 11.37 27.77
C GLU A 85 -4.55 11.55 26.67
N ARG A 86 -3.87 12.68 26.63
CA ARG A 86 -2.86 12.99 25.62
C ARG A 86 -1.60 12.14 25.82
N THR A 87 -1.08 11.62 24.73
CA THR A 87 0.24 10.98 24.68
C THR A 87 0.99 11.43 23.43
N GLN A 88 2.31 11.59 23.57
CA GLN A 88 3.16 11.84 22.41
C GLN A 88 3.66 10.52 21.83
N ARG A 89 3.55 10.37 20.52
CA ARG A 89 4.12 9.25 19.79
C ARG A 89 5.02 9.74 18.67
N GLN A 90 6.13 9.08 18.51
CA GLN A 90 7.03 9.34 17.41
C GLN A 90 6.56 8.61 16.16
N THR A 91 6.67 9.28 15.02
CA THR A 91 6.46 8.69 13.71
C THR A 91 7.69 8.95 12.88
N VAL A 92 8.29 7.89 12.34
CA VAL A 92 9.32 7.96 11.31
C VAL A 92 8.64 7.60 10.00
N ALA A 93 8.63 8.52 9.06
CA ALA A 93 7.99 8.38 7.77
C ALA A 93 8.99 8.63 6.63
N LEU A 94 8.63 8.26 5.43
CA LEU A 94 9.33 8.62 4.20
C LEU A 94 8.77 9.95 3.68
N LYS A 95 9.59 10.73 2.98
CA LYS A 95 9.18 11.98 2.34
C LYS A 95 9.51 12.00 0.85
N ASN A 96 8.70 12.74 0.07
CA ASN A 96 8.88 12.92 -1.38
C ASN A 96 8.98 11.57 -2.11
N VAL A 97 8.07 10.67 -1.83
CA VAL A 97 8.10 9.32 -2.38
C VAL A 97 7.49 9.25 -3.76
N ARG A 98 8.04 8.40 -4.62
CA ARG A 98 7.46 8.02 -5.90
C ARG A 98 7.84 6.58 -6.22
N TYR A 99 6.84 5.79 -6.61
CA TYR A 99 7.00 4.37 -6.91
C TYR A 99 6.28 4.04 -8.23
N ARG A 100 6.83 3.07 -8.98
CA ARG A 100 6.09 2.40 -10.04
C ARG A 100 5.67 1.03 -9.54
N ILE A 101 4.38 0.75 -9.66
CA ILE A 101 3.79 -0.52 -9.24
C ILE A 101 3.26 -1.22 -10.48
N THR A 102 3.82 -2.40 -10.77
CA THR A 102 3.34 -3.28 -11.83
C THR A 102 2.59 -4.44 -11.21
N ALA A 103 1.37 -4.68 -11.68
CA ALA A 103 0.50 -5.72 -11.16
C ALA A 103 -0.32 -6.39 -12.25
N THR A 104 -0.78 -7.61 -11.97
CA THR A 104 -1.72 -8.36 -12.79
C THR A 104 -3.05 -8.54 -12.08
N ILE A 105 -4.12 -8.55 -12.87
CA ILE A 105 -5.44 -8.97 -12.40
C ILE A 105 -5.48 -10.50 -12.48
N CYS A 106 -5.75 -11.15 -11.34
CA CYS A 106 -5.93 -12.59 -11.26
C CYS A 106 -7.42 -12.89 -11.02
N PRO A 107 -8.17 -13.29 -12.04
CA PRO A 107 -9.58 -13.65 -11.89
C PRO A 107 -9.73 -14.86 -10.97
N ARG A 108 -10.82 -14.88 -10.23
CA ARG A 108 -11.23 -16.06 -9.49
C ARG A 108 -11.76 -17.14 -10.42
N GLN A 109 -11.79 -18.38 -9.99
CA GLN A 109 -12.11 -19.54 -10.84
C GLN A 109 -13.42 -19.38 -11.62
N GLU A 110 -14.46 -18.82 -10.99
CA GLU A 110 -15.77 -18.58 -11.61
C GLU A 110 -15.76 -17.45 -12.66
N PHE A 111 -14.72 -16.62 -12.67
CA PHE A 111 -14.57 -15.46 -13.55
C PHE A 111 -13.42 -15.59 -14.54
N THR A 112 -12.89 -16.80 -14.70
CA THR A 112 -11.89 -17.12 -15.72
C THR A 112 -12.45 -16.80 -17.12
N GLY A 113 -11.62 -16.16 -17.96
CA GLY A 113 -12.03 -15.70 -19.30
C GLY A 113 -12.57 -14.26 -19.33
N ARG A 114 -12.66 -13.57 -18.18
CA ARG A 114 -13.07 -12.15 -18.12
C ARG A 114 -11.89 -11.19 -17.91
N GLU A 115 -10.68 -11.68 -18.06
CA GLU A 115 -9.43 -10.93 -17.80
C GLU A 115 -9.39 -9.63 -18.57
N GLN A 116 -9.70 -9.66 -19.87
CA GLN A 116 -9.70 -8.48 -20.73
C GLN A 116 -10.69 -7.43 -20.23
N GLN A 117 -11.92 -7.85 -19.91
CA GLN A 117 -12.95 -6.93 -19.43
C GLN A 117 -12.56 -6.26 -18.10
N LEU A 118 -11.97 -7.01 -17.18
CA LEU A 118 -11.50 -6.50 -15.88
C LEU A 118 -10.33 -5.55 -16.07
N TYR A 119 -9.40 -5.90 -16.96
CA TYR A 119 -8.26 -5.07 -17.33
C TYR A 119 -8.73 -3.73 -17.92
N ASP A 120 -9.62 -3.74 -18.92
CA ASP A 120 -10.10 -2.53 -19.59
C ASP A 120 -10.81 -1.59 -18.62
N GLN A 121 -11.56 -2.16 -17.66
CA GLN A 121 -12.21 -1.37 -16.61
C GLN A 121 -11.22 -0.73 -15.66
N ALA A 122 -10.21 -1.47 -15.20
CA ALA A 122 -9.15 -0.97 -14.34
C ALA A 122 -8.35 0.13 -15.05
N TYR A 123 -7.92 -0.13 -16.27
CA TYR A 123 -7.16 0.77 -17.10
C TYR A 123 -7.88 2.10 -17.37
N ARG A 124 -9.17 2.02 -17.73
CA ARG A 124 -9.99 3.21 -17.92
C ARG A 124 -10.12 4.06 -16.65
N ARG A 125 -10.20 3.43 -15.48
CA ARG A 125 -10.26 4.15 -14.19
C ARG A 125 -8.95 4.87 -13.91
N ILE A 126 -7.82 4.19 -14.11
CA ILE A 126 -6.47 4.74 -13.90
C ILE A 126 -6.28 5.97 -14.81
N ARG A 127 -6.52 5.85 -16.10
CA ARG A 127 -6.37 6.96 -17.08
C ARG A 127 -7.25 8.16 -16.77
N ASN A 128 -8.41 7.95 -16.18
CA ASN A 128 -9.33 9.04 -15.82
C ASN A 128 -9.16 9.52 -14.37
N GLY A 129 -8.12 9.07 -13.65
CA GLY A 129 -7.89 9.44 -12.25
C GLY A 129 -9.03 9.04 -11.30
N LYS A 130 -9.83 8.01 -11.64
CA LYS A 130 -11.00 7.59 -10.86
C LYS A 130 -10.63 6.51 -9.86
N CYS A 131 -11.02 6.71 -8.61
CA CYS A 131 -10.87 5.72 -7.54
C CYS A 131 -12.19 5.53 -6.77
N TYR A 132 -12.34 4.42 -6.05
CA TYR A 132 -13.46 4.21 -5.15
C TYR A 132 -13.32 5.06 -3.89
N TYR A 133 -12.11 5.14 -3.37
CA TYR A 133 -11.71 6.03 -2.29
C TYR A 133 -10.26 6.45 -2.52
N GLN A 134 -9.88 7.58 -1.94
CA GLN A 134 -8.53 8.11 -2.11
C GLN A 134 -7.48 7.10 -1.64
N PRO A 135 -6.55 6.67 -2.51
CA PRO A 135 -5.44 5.82 -2.11
C PRO A 135 -4.55 6.50 -1.08
N SER A 136 -3.88 5.72 -0.25
CA SER A 136 -2.94 6.22 0.75
C SER A 136 -1.63 5.45 0.76
N LEU A 137 -0.55 6.13 1.13
CA LEU A 137 0.80 5.59 1.23
C LEU A 137 1.06 5.03 2.64
N GLY A 138 0.35 3.94 2.97
CA GLY A 138 0.40 3.28 4.26
C GLY A 138 -0.59 3.86 5.26
N LEU A 139 -0.30 5.00 5.88
CA LEU A 139 -1.25 5.68 6.75
C LEU A 139 -2.30 6.45 5.93
N ARG A 140 -3.56 6.44 6.37
CA ARG A 140 -4.68 7.07 5.64
C ARG A 140 -4.52 8.57 5.42
N GLU A 141 -3.78 9.25 6.26
CA GLU A 141 -3.47 10.67 6.18
C GLU A 141 -2.43 11.02 5.13
N PHE A 142 -1.66 10.02 4.64
CA PHE A 142 -0.67 10.21 3.59
C PHE A 142 -1.28 9.86 2.24
N VAL A 143 -1.82 10.87 1.61
CA VAL A 143 -2.51 10.75 0.33
C VAL A 143 -1.55 10.24 -0.74
N ALA A 144 -2.01 9.28 -1.54
CA ALA A 144 -1.35 8.81 -2.74
C ALA A 144 -2.01 9.42 -3.97
N TYR A 145 -1.24 10.15 -4.76
CA TYR A 145 -1.59 10.51 -6.13
C TYR A 145 -1.17 9.37 -7.05
N PHE A 146 -1.83 9.23 -8.19
CA PHE A 146 -1.52 8.16 -9.14
C PHE A 146 -1.80 8.58 -10.57
N GLU A 147 -1.07 7.97 -11.49
CA GLU A 147 -1.27 8.06 -12.92
C GLU A 147 -0.87 6.76 -13.62
N GLU A 148 -1.25 6.60 -14.88
CA GLU A 148 -0.70 5.55 -15.73
C GLU A 148 0.80 5.76 -15.90
N SER A 149 1.60 4.70 -15.75
CA SER A 149 3.04 4.81 -15.99
C SER A 149 3.33 4.81 -17.50
N ASP A 150 4.12 5.77 -17.94
CA ASP A 150 4.67 5.82 -19.29
C ASP A 150 5.97 5.01 -19.43
N GLY A 151 6.52 4.52 -18.33
CA GLY A 151 7.77 3.74 -18.30
C GLY A 151 9.05 4.55 -18.50
N VAL A 152 8.97 5.86 -18.72
CA VAL A 152 10.13 6.71 -19.06
C VAL A 152 11.03 6.97 -17.86
N ARG A 153 10.44 7.11 -16.67
CA ARG A 153 11.20 7.41 -15.46
C ARG A 153 11.99 6.19 -15.01
N GLU A 154 13.29 6.31 -14.88
CA GLU A 154 14.16 5.25 -14.41
C GLU A 154 14.03 5.06 -12.88
N ALA A 155 14.24 3.81 -12.43
CA ALA A 155 14.33 3.50 -11.01
C ALA A 155 15.61 4.13 -10.42
N ALA A 156 15.54 4.57 -9.18
CA ALA A 156 16.69 5.07 -8.45
C ALA A 156 17.70 3.94 -8.22
N ASP A 157 18.99 4.20 -8.37
CA ASP A 157 20.04 3.19 -8.14
C ASP A 157 20.19 2.95 -6.62
N ILE A 158 19.32 2.10 -6.10
CA ILE A 158 19.26 1.73 -4.68
C ILE A 158 19.49 0.23 -4.56
N ASN A 159 20.53 -0.13 -3.80
CA ASN A 159 20.85 -1.52 -3.49
C ASN A 159 20.77 -1.71 -1.97
N MET A 160 19.83 -2.54 -1.51
CA MET A 160 19.52 -2.65 -0.09
C MET A 160 18.90 -4.01 0.24
N ASP A 161 19.39 -4.64 1.29
CA ASP A 161 18.74 -5.79 1.92
C ASP A 161 17.93 -5.30 3.13
N VAL A 162 16.60 -5.46 3.06
CA VAL A 162 15.66 -5.05 4.12
C VAL A 162 15.41 -6.18 5.12
N GLY A 163 15.76 -7.40 4.73
CA GLY A 163 15.45 -8.59 5.50
C GLY A 163 13.98 -8.99 5.41
N LEU A 164 13.37 -9.40 6.51
CA LEU A 164 11.99 -9.86 6.53
C LEU A 164 10.99 -8.70 6.41
N MET A 165 10.22 -8.73 5.34
CA MET A 165 9.13 -7.78 5.06
C MET A 165 7.79 -8.51 4.93
N VAL A 166 6.70 -7.82 5.25
CA VAL A 166 5.34 -8.33 5.05
C VAL A 166 5.04 -8.44 3.56
N TYR A 167 4.68 -9.64 3.12
CA TYR A 167 4.12 -9.85 1.79
C TYR A 167 2.64 -9.48 1.77
N ASP A 168 1.83 -10.17 2.55
CA ASP A 168 0.41 -9.85 2.74
C ASP A 168 -0.07 -10.26 4.13
N ILE A 169 -1.21 -9.71 4.52
CA ILE A 169 -1.91 -10.02 5.78
C ILE A 169 -3.15 -10.89 5.55
N PHE A 170 -3.46 -11.22 4.30
CA PHE A 170 -4.58 -12.07 3.88
C PHE A 170 -4.10 -13.16 2.94
N ASP A 171 -4.77 -14.30 2.94
CA ASP A 171 -4.68 -15.26 1.86
C ASP A 171 -5.48 -14.72 0.66
N LEU A 172 -4.78 -14.37 -0.41
CA LEU A 172 -5.40 -13.83 -1.63
C LEU A 172 -6.26 -14.87 -2.38
N HIS A 173 -6.01 -16.15 -2.14
CA HIS A 173 -6.76 -17.25 -2.72
C HIS A 173 -8.06 -17.53 -1.95
N ASP A 174 -8.09 -17.22 -0.64
CA ASP A 174 -9.30 -17.35 0.17
C ASP A 174 -10.26 -16.19 -0.10
N TYR A 175 -11.42 -16.55 -0.61
CA TYR A 175 -12.44 -15.60 -1.03
C TYR A 175 -13.40 -15.21 0.09
N GLU A 176 -13.49 -15.95 1.17
CA GLU A 176 -14.43 -15.67 2.27
C GLU A 176 -14.08 -14.38 3.07
N VAL A 177 -13.88 -13.27 2.38
CA VAL A 177 -13.60 -11.94 2.98
C VAL A 177 -14.71 -11.49 3.95
N ARG A 178 -15.90 -12.09 3.88
CA ARG A 178 -17.04 -11.73 4.74
C ARG A 178 -17.08 -12.46 6.08
N LYS A 179 -16.45 -13.60 6.18
CA LYS A 179 -16.27 -14.28 7.47
C LYS A 179 -14.93 -13.79 8.01
N LYS A 180 -14.88 -13.29 9.25
CA LYS A 180 -13.68 -12.87 9.99
C LYS A 180 -12.49 -13.79 9.65
N ALA A 181 -11.92 -13.60 8.46
CA ALA A 181 -10.76 -14.32 8.02
C ALA A 181 -9.67 -14.07 9.04
N LYS A 182 -9.10 -15.13 9.60
CA LYS A 182 -7.91 -15.00 10.44
C LYS A 182 -6.86 -14.34 9.56
N SER A 183 -6.32 -13.21 10.01
CA SER A 183 -5.20 -12.60 9.32
C SER A 183 -4.05 -13.60 9.27
N GLN A 184 -3.69 -14.03 8.07
CA GLN A 184 -2.57 -14.92 7.84
C GLN A 184 -1.40 -14.09 7.35
N LEU A 185 -0.52 -13.72 8.30
CA LEU A 185 0.65 -12.94 7.97
C LEU A 185 1.64 -13.79 7.16
N SER A 186 1.93 -13.36 5.95
CA SER A 186 3.01 -13.91 5.13
C SER A 186 4.18 -12.93 5.07
N LEU A 187 5.40 -13.47 5.12
CA LEU A 187 6.65 -12.74 5.11
C LEU A 187 7.51 -13.21 3.95
N PHE A 188 8.39 -12.35 3.47
CA PHE A 188 9.41 -12.69 2.48
C PHE A 188 10.69 -11.92 2.78
N HIS A 189 11.80 -12.39 2.23
CA HIS A 189 13.06 -11.66 2.28
C HIS A 189 13.05 -10.62 1.17
N ALA A 190 13.04 -9.34 1.55
CA ALA A 190 12.97 -8.22 0.63
C ALA A 190 14.37 -7.68 0.36
N VAL A 191 14.74 -7.66 -0.91
CA VAL A 191 15.98 -7.05 -1.41
C VAL A 191 15.59 -6.09 -2.51
N ALA A 192 16.19 -4.93 -2.54
CA ALA A 192 16.12 -4.02 -3.68
C ALA A 192 17.45 -4.06 -4.42
N GLU A 193 17.43 -4.29 -5.72
CA GLU A 193 18.57 -4.25 -6.62
C GLU A 193 18.29 -3.21 -7.70
N HIS A 194 19.15 -2.18 -7.81
CA HIS A 194 18.95 -1.04 -8.72
C HIS A 194 17.54 -0.42 -8.60
N GLY A 195 17.02 -0.36 -7.36
CA GLY A 195 15.72 0.23 -7.05
C GLY A 195 14.49 -0.62 -7.40
N VAL A 196 14.67 -1.88 -7.67
CA VAL A 196 13.59 -2.82 -8.03
C VAL A 196 13.46 -3.93 -7.01
#